data_97161a47eed0c6774aa07f55415cade8
#
_entry.id   97161a47eed0c6774aa07f55415cade8
#
_cell.length_a   1.000
_cell.length_b   1.000
_cell.length_c   1.000
_cell.angle_alpha   90.00
_cell.angle_beta   90.00
_cell.angle_gamma   90.00
#
_symmetry.space_group_name_H-M   'P 1'
#
loop_
_entity.id
_entity.type
_entity.pdbx_description
1 polymer ?
#
loop_
_entity_poly.entity_id
_entity_poly.type
_entity_poly.pdbx_seq_one_letter_code
_entity_poly.pdbx_strand_id
1 'polypeptide(L)'
;SGILAIRSRYLKKLLPKVNNKNASKEFYLTDIISLARAEGIKIKPLLLENPTEALGANTLEELHDLERACQRARAIRMVNSGVRIADVNRIDIRGNLESGKGTFIDVNNVFEGDVVLGRGVSIGPNCYIRDSKIEDGVVVKANTVIEDSKIGASCSLGPFTRVRGRTNLESFSELGNFVEANRTSVGRFSKAKHLTYLGDAT
;
A
#
# COMPACT_ATOMS: atom_id res chain seq x y z
N SER A 1 11.40 5.56 -22.58
CA SER A 1 10.18 6.16 -22.00
C SER A 1 9.50 7.07 -23.01
N GLY A 2 8.21 6.93 -23.20
CA GLY A 2 7.37 7.77 -24.08
C GLY A 2 6.80 9.03 -23.39
N ILE A 3 7.31 9.41 -22.21
CA ILE A 3 6.80 10.57 -21.47
C ILE A 3 7.47 11.83 -21.99
N LEU A 4 6.65 12.76 -22.51
CA LEU A 4 7.10 14.00 -23.12
C LEU A 4 6.31 15.19 -22.54
N ALA A 5 7.02 16.27 -22.21
CA ALA A 5 6.43 17.57 -21.93
C ALA A 5 6.78 18.52 -23.07
N ILE A 6 5.78 18.96 -23.82
CA ILE A 6 5.98 19.83 -24.99
C ILE A 6 5.00 21.00 -24.98
N ARG A 7 5.47 22.19 -25.35
CA ARG A 7 4.58 23.35 -25.53
C ARG A 7 3.64 23.10 -26.70
N SER A 8 2.35 23.38 -26.53
CA SER A 8 1.30 23.08 -27.53
C SER A 8 1.59 23.67 -28.92
N ARG A 9 2.22 24.84 -29.01
CA ARG A 9 2.64 25.45 -30.29
C ARG A 9 3.61 24.55 -31.09
N TYR A 10 4.55 23.89 -30.41
CA TYR A 10 5.49 22.97 -31.06
C TYR A 10 4.82 21.64 -31.41
N LEU A 11 3.98 21.13 -30.50
CA LEU A 11 3.22 19.91 -30.77
C LEU A 11 2.34 20.07 -32.03
N LYS A 12 1.56 21.14 -32.12
CA LYS A 12 0.71 21.44 -33.29
C LYS A 12 1.51 21.54 -34.59
N LYS A 13 2.74 22.06 -34.53
CA LYS A 13 3.62 22.20 -35.68
C LYS A 13 4.27 20.89 -36.12
N LEU A 14 4.66 20.04 -35.18
CA LEU A 14 5.47 18.86 -35.43
C LEU A 14 4.63 17.59 -35.63
N LEU A 15 3.49 17.47 -34.92
CA LEU A 15 2.65 16.27 -34.98
C LEU A 15 2.19 15.92 -36.41
N PRO A 16 1.79 16.87 -37.28
CA PRO A 16 1.43 16.58 -38.66
C PRO A 16 2.58 16.05 -39.52
N LYS A 17 3.83 16.19 -39.06
CA LYS A 17 5.02 15.72 -39.76
C LYS A 17 5.44 14.29 -39.37
N VAL A 18 4.87 13.75 -38.30
CA VAL A 18 5.09 12.37 -37.91
C VAL A 18 4.48 11.48 -38.98
N ASN A 19 5.21 10.44 -39.38
CA ASN A 19 4.77 9.52 -40.41
C ASN A 19 4.95 8.06 -39.95
N ASN A 20 4.42 7.12 -40.70
CA ASN A 20 4.48 5.69 -40.44
C ASN A 20 5.47 4.92 -41.33
N LYS A 21 6.50 5.60 -41.89
CA LYS A 21 7.52 5.00 -42.72
C LYS A 21 8.59 4.25 -41.92
N ASN A 22 8.16 3.31 -41.11
CA ASN A 22 8.99 2.43 -40.31
C ASN A 22 8.59 0.97 -40.47
N ALA A 23 9.36 0.04 -39.94
CA ALA A 23 9.13 -1.40 -40.08
C ALA A 23 7.75 -1.86 -39.56
N SER A 24 7.23 -1.24 -38.52
CA SER A 24 5.93 -1.55 -37.92
C SER A 24 4.76 -0.83 -38.58
N LYS A 25 5.01 0.11 -39.51
CA LYS A 25 3.99 0.96 -40.15
C LYS A 25 3.11 1.75 -39.17
N GLU A 26 3.66 2.09 -38.04
CA GLU A 26 2.99 2.80 -36.94
C GLU A 26 3.48 4.24 -36.80
N PHE A 27 2.62 5.13 -36.29
CA PHE A 27 2.99 6.50 -35.97
C PHE A 27 3.61 6.56 -34.56
N TYR A 28 4.92 6.82 -34.46
CA TYR A 28 5.58 6.95 -33.19
C TYR A 28 5.63 8.41 -32.71
N LEU A 29 4.96 8.71 -31.60
CA LEU A 29 4.99 10.05 -31.01
C LEU A 29 6.44 10.49 -30.68
N THR A 30 7.32 9.57 -30.36
CA THR A 30 8.75 9.83 -30.09
C THR A 30 9.50 10.44 -31.27
N ASP A 31 9.02 10.30 -32.50
CA ASP A 31 9.62 10.90 -33.70
C ASP A 31 9.59 12.44 -33.66
N ILE A 32 8.69 13.03 -32.84
CA ILE A 32 8.68 14.46 -32.55
C ILE A 32 10.03 14.95 -32.03
N ILE A 33 10.78 14.12 -31.31
CA ILE A 33 12.10 14.47 -30.77
C ILE A 33 13.09 14.75 -31.92
N SER A 34 13.12 13.87 -32.93
CA SER A 34 13.97 14.01 -34.10
C SER A 34 13.57 15.23 -34.94
N LEU A 35 12.26 15.41 -35.15
CA LEU A 35 11.71 16.57 -35.87
C LEU A 35 12.01 17.89 -35.17
N ALA A 36 11.87 17.93 -33.83
CA ALA A 36 12.17 19.09 -33.04
C ALA A 36 13.67 19.46 -33.12
N ARG A 37 14.55 18.43 -33.07
CA ARG A 37 16.00 18.66 -33.21
C ARG A 37 16.38 19.20 -34.59
N ALA A 38 15.76 18.68 -35.65
CA ALA A 38 15.98 19.16 -37.02
C ALA A 38 15.54 20.62 -37.20
N GLU A 39 14.56 21.10 -36.43
CA GLU A 39 14.11 22.50 -36.42
C GLU A 39 14.87 23.38 -35.41
N GLY A 40 15.93 22.90 -34.77
CA GLY A 40 16.71 23.68 -33.81
C GLY A 40 15.99 23.94 -32.50
N ILE A 41 14.90 23.24 -32.20
CA ILE A 41 14.18 23.38 -30.94
C ILE A 41 14.98 22.71 -29.83
N LYS A 42 15.22 23.46 -28.76
CA LYS A 42 15.99 22.97 -27.61
C LYS A 42 15.23 21.84 -26.89
N ILE A 43 15.86 20.68 -26.78
CA ILE A 43 15.37 19.51 -26.07
C ILE A 43 16.19 19.35 -24.79
N LYS A 44 15.49 19.13 -23.65
CA LYS A 44 16.13 18.87 -22.36
C LYS A 44 15.72 17.47 -21.90
N PRO A 45 16.64 16.48 -21.85
CA PRO A 45 16.35 15.21 -21.21
C PRO A 45 16.23 15.39 -19.70
N LEU A 46 15.30 14.69 -19.09
CA LEU A 46 15.18 14.54 -17.66
C LEU A 46 15.61 13.11 -17.30
N LEU A 47 16.69 12.99 -16.54
CA LEU A 47 17.10 11.71 -15.96
C LEU A 47 16.29 11.48 -14.69
N LEU A 48 15.65 10.32 -14.61
CA LEU A 48 14.96 9.88 -13.40
C LEU A 48 15.99 9.25 -12.45
N GLU A 49 15.88 9.55 -11.17
CA GLU A 49 16.68 8.90 -10.12
C GLU A 49 16.36 7.41 -10.03
N ASN A 50 15.09 7.06 -10.20
CA ASN A 50 14.62 5.68 -10.23
C ASN A 50 14.05 5.35 -11.63
N PRO A 51 14.75 4.54 -12.44
CA PRO A 51 14.28 4.16 -13.77
C PRO A 51 12.92 3.43 -13.79
N THR A 52 12.52 2.78 -12.68
CA THR A 52 11.25 2.05 -12.60
C THR A 52 10.03 2.98 -12.68
N GLU A 53 10.18 4.27 -12.38
CA GLU A 53 9.10 5.26 -12.48
C GLU A 53 8.65 5.53 -13.94
N ALA A 54 9.48 5.18 -14.91
CA ALA A 54 9.18 5.37 -16.33
C ALA A 54 8.91 4.04 -17.07
N LEU A 55 8.84 2.93 -16.37
CA LEU A 55 8.49 1.65 -16.97
C LEU A 55 6.98 1.59 -17.25
N GLY A 56 6.62 0.96 -18.36
CA GLY A 56 5.27 0.57 -18.69
C GLY A 56 5.17 -0.95 -18.73
N ALA A 57 3.98 -1.50 -18.64
CA ALA A 57 3.73 -2.92 -18.79
C ALA A 57 2.92 -3.19 -20.06
N ASN A 58 3.37 -4.11 -20.89
CA ASN A 58 2.67 -4.61 -22.06
C ASN A 58 2.24 -6.08 -21.90
N THR A 59 2.81 -6.77 -20.92
CA THR A 59 2.50 -8.16 -20.56
C THR A 59 2.08 -8.27 -19.10
N LEU A 60 1.43 -9.39 -18.74
CA LEU A 60 1.08 -9.66 -17.35
C LEU A 60 2.32 -9.88 -16.47
N GLU A 61 3.39 -10.41 -17.02
CA GLU A 61 4.67 -10.58 -16.33
C GLU A 61 5.28 -9.20 -15.98
N GLU A 62 5.37 -8.30 -16.96
CA GLU A 62 5.85 -6.93 -16.73
C GLU A 62 4.97 -6.18 -15.71
N LEU A 63 3.65 -6.38 -15.75
CA LEU A 63 2.72 -5.79 -14.78
C LEU A 63 3.00 -6.32 -13.36
N HIS A 64 3.21 -7.64 -13.23
CA HIS A 64 3.57 -8.26 -11.96
C HIS A 64 4.87 -7.66 -11.38
N ASP A 65 5.89 -7.54 -12.22
CA ASP A 65 7.19 -6.99 -11.80
C ASP A 65 7.07 -5.53 -11.33
N LEU A 66 6.29 -4.73 -12.07
CA LEU A 66 6.01 -3.34 -11.67
C LEU A 66 5.23 -3.26 -10.35
N GLU A 67 4.26 -4.14 -10.14
CA GLU A 67 3.52 -4.20 -8.87
C GLU A 67 4.47 -4.53 -7.72
N ARG A 68 5.32 -5.55 -7.85
CA ARG A 68 6.31 -5.90 -6.82
C ARG A 68 7.29 -4.75 -6.55
N ALA A 69 7.76 -4.08 -7.58
CA ALA A 69 8.62 -2.91 -7.43
C ALA A 69 7.92 -1.77 -6.66
N CYS A 70 6.64 -1.52 -6.96
CA CYS A 70 5.83 -0.52 -6.27
C CYS A 70 5.63 -0.87 -4.79
N GLN A 71 5.26 -2.13 -4.48
CA GLN A 71 5.08 -2.62 -3.11
C GLN A 71 6.38 -2.49 -2.31
N ARG A 72 7.50 -2.92 -2.89
CA ARG A 72 8.82 -2.79 -2.27
C ARG A 72 9.17 -1.32 -1.99
N ALA A 73 8.92 -0.41 -2.94
CA ALA A 73 9.20 1.01 -2.74
C ALA A 73 8.35 1.62 -1.61
N ARG A 74 7.09 1.20 -1.46
CA ARG A 74 6.21 1.59 -0.35
C ARG A 74 6.78 1.11 0.99
N ALA A 75 7.14 -0.17 1.07
CA ALA A 75 7.72 -0.77 2.27
C ALA A 75 9.04 -0.07 2.69
N ILE A 76 9.94 0.20 1.75
CA ILE A 76 11.20 0.93 2.01
C ILE A 76 10.94 2.35 2.55
N ARG A 77 9.94 3.08 2.02
CA ARG A 77 9.58 4.39 2.58
C ARG A 77 9.15 4.30 4.04
N MET A 78 8.40 3.27 4.41
CA MET A 78 8.01 3.02 5.80
C MET A 78 9.22 2.69 6.69
N VAL A 79 10.14 1.86 6.22
CA VAL A 79 11.40 1.58 6.93
C VAL A 79 12.18 2.88 7.19
N ASN A 80 12.30 3.73 6.19
CA ASN A 80 12.98 5.03 6.31
C ASN A 80 12.26 6.00 7.27
N SER A 81 10.96 5.82 7.51
CA SER A 81 10.19 6.61 8.50
C SER A 81 10.24 6.04 9.93
N GLY A 82 10.95 4.91 10.14
CA GLY A 82 11.16 4.32 11.46
C GLY A 82 10.25 3.12 11.79
N VAL A 83 9.65 2.51 10.78
CA VAL A 83 8.90 1.25 10.89
C VAL A 83 9.85 0.06 10.68
N ARG A 84 9.79 -0.96 11.51
CA ARG A 84 10.55 -2.20 11.32
C ARG A 84 9.69 -3.20 10.55
N ILE A 85 10.16 -3.62 9.38
CA ILE A 85 9.49 -4.63 8.54
C ILE A 85 10.43 -5.84 8.44
N ALA A 86 9.92 -7.03 8.76
CA ALA A 86 10.72 -8.26 8.77
C ALA A 86 11.23 -8.63 7.36
N ASP A 87 10.39 -8.47 6.34
CA ASP A 87 10.77 -8.64 4.94
C ASP A 87 9.96 -7.69 4.06
N VAL A 88 10.63 -6.73 3.43
CA VAL A 88 10.01 -5.71 2.57
C VAL A 88 9.40 -6.27 1.28
N ASN A 89 9.69 -7.52 0.92
CA ASN A 89 9.12 -8.18 -0.25
C ASN A 89 7.85 -9.01 0.09
N ARG A 90 7.56 -9.18 1.38
CA ARG A 90 6.46 -10.03 1.88
C ARG A 90 5.41 -9.21 2.63
N ILE A 91 5.10 -8.05 2.12
CA ILE A 91 4.05 -7.15 2.59
C ILE A 91 3.30 -6.61 1.38
N ASP A 92 1.99 -6.57 1.45
CA ASP A 92 1.14 -5.96 0.43
C ASP A 92 0.36 -4.78 1.01
N ILE A 93 0.53 -3.62 0.40
CA ILE A 93 -0.18 -2.39 0.76
C ILE A 93 -1.11 -2.03 -0.40
N ARG A 94 -2.41 -2.31 -0.24
CA ARG A 94 -3.47 -2.12 -1.25
C ARG A 94 -4.34 -0.92 -0.93
N GLY A 95 -3.71 0.22 -0.72
CA GLY A 95 -4.37 1.47 -0.33
C GLY A 95 -3.40 2.40 0.35
N ASN A 96 -3.85 3.07 1.40
CA ASN A 96 -3.06 3.95 2.24
C ASN A 96 -2.71 3.25 3.56
N LEU A 97 -1.43 3.24 3.93
CA LEU A 97 -0.95 2.75 5.21
C LEU A 97 -0.11 3.82 5.89
N GLU A 98 -0.63 4.36 6.97
CA GLU A 98 0.11 5.26 7.86
C GLU A 98 0.57 4.50 9.10
N SER A 99 1.76 4.79 9.61
CA SER A 99 2.30 4.10 10.77
C SER A 99 3.17 5.00 11.63
N GLY A 100 2.97 4.89 12.94
CA GLY A 100 3.82 5.53 13.93
C GLY A 100 5.19 4.86 14.06
N LYS A 101 6.17 5.61 14.58
CA LYS A 101 7.53 5.11 14.83
C LYS A 101 7.55 3.93 15.80
N GLY A 102 8.52 3.04 15.61
CA GLY A 102 8.71 1.87 16.48
C GLY A 102 7.74 0.73 16.21
N THR A 103 6.83 0.88 15.26
CA THR A 103 5.96 -0.23 14.81
C THR A 103 6.77 -1.34 14.18
N PHE A 104 6.39 -2.58 14.46
CA PHE A 104 6.94 -3.80 13.84
C PHE A 104 5.87 -4.49 13.00
N ILE A 105 6.21 -4.86 11.78
CA ILE A 105 5.36 -5.60 10.85
C ILE A 105 6.10 -6.86 10.40
N ASP A 106 5.54 -8.01 10.71
CA ASP A 106 6.07 -9.31 10.32
C ASP A 106 5.69 -9.66 8.87
N VAL A 107 6.01 -10.83 8.41
CA VAL A 107 5.85 -11.27 7.02
C VAL A 107 4.40 -11.60 6.63
N ASN A 108 4.11 -11.54 5.33
CA ASN A 108 2.83 -11.93 4.71
C ASN A 108 1.63 -11.11 5.19
N ASN A 109 1.83 -9.88 5.58
CA ASN A 109 0.73 -9.02 5.97
C ASN A 109 0.13 -8.29 4.76
N VAL A 110 -1.19 -8.19 4.74
CA VAL A 110 -1.94 -7.43 3.74
C VAL A 110 -2.68 -6.28 4.43
N PHE A 111 -2.42 -5.06 3.95
CA PHE A 111 -3.13 -3.85 4.37
C PHE A 111 -3.94 -3.32 3.20
N GLU A 112 -5.25 -3.12 3.40
CA GLU A 112 -6.16 -2.70 2.34
C GLU A 112 -7.00 -1.48 2.75
N GLY A 113 -7.34 -0.62 1.78
CA GLY A 113 -8.08 0.61 2.05
C GLY A 113 -7.26 1.61 2.87
N ASP A 114 -7.89 2.26 3.85
CA ASP A 114 -7.25 3.24 4.73
C ASP A 114 -6.92 2.61 6.10
N VAL A 115 -5.64 2.36 6.32
CA VAL A 115 -5.15 1.76 7.58
C VAL A 115 -4.22 2.72 8.30
N VAL A 116 -4.48 2.94 9.59
CA VAL A 116 -3.66 3.79 10.46
C VAL A 116 -3.16 2.98 11.65
N LEU A 117 -1.84 2.85 11.77
CA LEU A 117 -1.17 2.21 12.90
C LEU A 117 -0.51 3.28 13.78
N GLY A 118 -0.75 3.20 15.08
CA GLY A 118 -0.10 4.03 16.07
C GLY A 118 1.39 3.73 16.27
N ARG A 119 1.99 4.30 17.30
CA ARG A 119 3.40 4.06 17.67
C ARG A 119 3.56 2.74 18.40
N GLY A 120 4.66 2.03 18.11
CA GLY A 120 4.99 0.80 18.84
C GLY A 120 3.99 -0.33 18.65
N VAL A 121 3.18 -0.30 17.60
CA VAL A 121 2.27 -1.39 17.24
C VAL A 121 3.09 -2.60 16.77
N SER A 122 2.67 -3.80 17.15
CA SER A 122 3.29 -5.04 16.69
C SER A 122 2.28 -5.88 15.91
N ILE A 123 2.56 -6.10 14.63
CA ILE A 123 1.74 -6.94 13.74
C ILE A 123 2.49 -8.24 13.47
N GLY A 124 1.94 -9.36 13.94
CA GLY A 124 2.45 -10.70 13.68
C GLY A 124 2.21 -11.15 12.23
N PRO A 125 2.69 -12.34 11.85
CA PRO A 125 2.63 -12.78 10.46
C PRO A 125 1.21 -13.14 10.01
N ASN A 126 0.97 -13.06 8.70
CA ASN A 126 -0.25 -13.50 8.02
C ASN A 126 -1.52 -12.76 8.50
N CYS A 127 -1.43 -11.50 8.88
CA CYS A 127 -2.61 -10.72 9.23
C CYS A 127 -3.18 -10.00 8.00
N TYR A 128 -4.50 -9.82 7.99
CA TYR A 128 -5.23 -9.00 7.03
C TYR A 128 -5.91 -7.85 7.77
N ILE A 129 -5.59 -6.63 7.40
CA ILE A 129 -6.12 -5.43 8.06
C ILE A 129 -6.66 -4.48 6.98
N ARG A 130 -7.96 -4.13 7.11
CA ARG A 130 -8.63 -3.26 6.15
C ARG A 130 -9.41 -2.16 6.85
N ASP A 131 -9.36 -0.93 6.28
CA ASP A 131 -10.18 0.23 6.68
C ASP A 131 -10.26 0.39 8.21
N SER A 132 -9.11 0.34 8.90
CA SER A 132 -9.08 0.23 10.36
C SER A 132 -8.04 1.14 11.00
N LYS A 133 -8.35 1.58 12.22
CA LYS A 133 -7.44 2.37 13.05
C LYS A 133 -6.99 1.56 14.25
N ILE A 134 -5.68 1.40 14.41
CA ILE A 134 -5.04 0.68 15.51
C ILE A 134 -4.17 1.66 16.27
N GLU A 135 -4.46 1.87 17.54
CA GLU A 135 -3.77 2.85 18.38
C GLU A 135 -2.43 2.35 18.93
N ASP A 136 -1.75 3.21 19.71
CA ASP A 136 -0.39 2.97 20.21
C ASP A 136 -0.26 1.67 21.01
N GLY A 137 0.83 0.95 20.84
CA GLY A 137 1.22 -0.21 21.63
C GLY A 137 0.34 -1.45 21.50
N VAL A 138 -0.52 -1.51 20.49
CA VAL A 138 -1.35 -2.69 20.22
C VAL A 138 -0.50 -3.86 19.71
N VAL A 139 -0.84 -5.06 20.18
CA VAL A 139 -0.23 -6.31 19.71
C VAL A 139 -1.26 -7.13 18.95
N VAL A 140 -1.05 -7.28 17.65
CA VAL A 140 -1.84 -8.17 16.76
C VAL A 140 -1.02 -9.41 16.51
N LYS A 141 -1.48 -10.56 16.99
CA LYS A 141 -0.80 -11.85 16.80
C LYS A 141 -1.14 -12.47 15.45
N ALA A 142 -0.41 -13.52 15.10
CA ALA A 142 -0.49 -14.19 13.80
C ALA A 142 -1.94 -14.55 13.37
N ASN A 143 -2.18 -14.53 12.06
CA ASN A 143 -3.43 -14.98 11.43
C ASN A 143 -4.68 -14.23 11.92
N THR A 144 -4.54 -12.96 12.28
CA THR A 144 -5.65 -12.12 12.75
C THR A 144 -6.22 -11.29 11.60
N VAL A 145 -7.53 -11.16 11.56
CA VAL A 145 -8.26 -10.36 10.56
C VAL A 145 -8.95 -9.19 11.24
N ILE A 146 -8.69 -7.96 10.78
CA ILE A 146 -9.31 -6.74 11.31
C ILE A 146 -9.89 -5.94 10.14
N GLU A 147 -11.20 -5.68 10.17
CA GLU A 147 -11.92 -4.98 9.11
C GLU A 147 -12.83 -3.90 9.71
N ASP A 148 -12.88 -2.71 9.09
CA ASP A 148 -13.80 -1.62 9.44
C ASP A 148 -13.88 -1.35 10.96
N SER A 149 -12.75 -1.31 11.68
CA SER A 149 -12.76 -1.34 13.13
C SER A 149 -11.77 -0.38 13.78
N LYS A 150 -12.02 -0.06 15.06
CA LYS A 150 -11.12 0.76 15.88
C LYS A 150 -10.58 -0.06 17.02
N ILE A 151 -9.27 -0.08 17.17
CA ILE A 151 -8.57 -0.83 18.23
C ILE A 151 -7.84 0.17 19.13
N GLY A 152 -8.30 0.29 20.35
CA GLY A 152 -7.75 1.19 21.36
C GLY A 152 -6.34 0.79 21.81
N ALA A 153 -5.65 1.72 22.43
CA ALA A 153 -4.26 1.57 22.82
C ALA A 153 -4.00 0.35 23.73
N SER A 154 -2.85 -0.30 23.56
CA SER A 154 -2.40 -1.43 24.39
C SER A 154 -3.35 -2.64 24.38
N CYS A 155 -4.19 -2.79 23.37
CA CYS A 155 -4.98 -4.00 23.18
C CYS A 155 -4.10 -5.17 22.68
N SER A 156 -4.54 -6.40 22.95
CA SER A 156 -3.93 -7.62 22.43
C SER A 156 -4.97 -8.48 21.70
N LEU A 157 -4.70 -8.77 20.42
CA LEU A 157 -5.61 -9.54 19.55
C LEU A 157 -4.91 -10.79 19.04
N GLY A 158 -5.64 -11.89 19.00
CA GLY A 158 -5.21 -13.12 18.37
C GLY A 158 -4.46 -14.12 19.26
N PRO A 159 -3.88 -15.15 18.65
CA PRO A 159 -3.93 -15.43 17.20
C PRO A 159 -5.32 -15.89 16.71
N PHE A 160 -5.53 -15.89 15.38
CA PHE A 160 -6.78 -16.35 14.76
C PHE A 160 -8.04 -15.61 15.26
N THR A 161 -7.90 -14.33 15.55
CA THR A 161 -9.03 -13.47 15.95
C THR A 161 -9.60 -12.78 14.70
N ARG A 162 -10.91 -12.59 14.67
CA ARG A 162 -11.57 -11.77 13.64
C ARG A 162 -12.31 -10.60 14.28
N VAL A 163 -12.01 -9.38 13.85
CA VAL A 163 -12.70 -8.16 14.30
C VAL A 163 -13.24 -7.43 13.07
N ARG A 164 -14.55 -7.14 13.05
CA ARG A 164 -15.19 -6.54 11.88
C ARG A 164 -16.43 -5.69 12.22
N GLY A 165 -17.02 -5.07 11.20
CA GLY A 165 -18.35 -4.46 11.28
C GLY A 165 -18.42 -3.22 12.16
N ARG A 166 -17.43 -2.35 12.12
CA ARG A 166 -17.30 -1.15 12.97
C ARG A 166 -17.21 -1.45 14.47
N THR A 167 -16.60 -2.57 14.78
CA THR A 167 -16.29 -2.93 16.16
C THR A 167 -15.33 -1.92 16.78
N ASN A 168 -15.57 -1.55 18.03
CA ASN A 168 -14.70 -0.67 18.80
C ASN A 168 -14.15 -1.41 20.01
N LEU A 169 -12.84 -1.62 20.10
CA LEU A 169 -12.18 -2.13 21.28
C LEU A 169 -11.60 -0.95 22.06
N GLU A 170 -12.00 -0.78 23.32
CA GLU A 170 -11.36 0.18 24.20
C GLU A 170 -9.99 -0.30 24.69
N SER A 171 -9.17 0.64 25.16
CA SER A 171 -7.78 0.37 25.54
C SER A 171 -7.63 -0.75 26.56
N PHE A 172 -6.53 -1.51 26.45
CA PHE A 172 -6.18 -2.64 27.32
C PHE A 172 -7.13 -3.84 27.25
N SER A 173 -8.02 -3.91 26.25
CA SER A 173 -8.85 -5.10 26.04
C SER A 173 -8.06 -6.22 25.37
N GLU A 174 -8.48 -7.47 25.61
CA GLU A 174 -7.83 -8.66 25.06
C GLU A 174 -8.85 -9.57 24.37
N LEU A 175 -8.63 -9.83 23.07
CA LEU A 175 -9.36 -10.86 22.32
C LEU A 175 -8.39 -11.97 21.93
N GLY A 176 -8.57 -13.15 22.50
CA GLY A 176 -7.68 -14.30 22.29
C GLY A 176 -8.04 -15.13 21.06
N ASN A 177 -7.53 -16.36 21.03
CA ASN A 177 -7.62 -17.20 19.85
C ASN A 177 -9.06 -17.65 19.52
N PHE A 178 -9.39 -17.61 18.22
CA PHE A 178 -10.73 -17.98 17.69
C PHE A 178 -11.87 -17.16 18.32
N VAL A 179 -11.60 -15.90 18.66
CA VAL A 179 -12.64 -14.94 19.05
C VAL A 179 -13.07 -14.15 17.82
N GLU A 180 -14.37 -14.06 17.58
CA GLU A 180 -14.91 -13.15 16.58
C GLU A 180 -15.69 -12.02 17.28
N ALA A 181 -15.40 -10.76 16.91
CA ALA A 181 -16.12 -9.57 17.34
C ALA A 181 -16.73 -8.87 16.12
N ASN A 182 -18.05 -8.63 16.14
CA ASN A 182 -18.79 -8.05 15.03
C ASN A 182 -19.83 -7.05 15.54
N ARG A 183 -19.77 -5.80 15.06
CA ARG A 183 -20.69 -4.72 15.44
C ARG A 183 -20.86 -4.59 16.95
N THR A 184 -19.74 -4.60 17.68
CA THR A 184 -19.77 -4.61 19.14
C THR A 184 -18.81 -3.57 19.71
N SER A 185 -19.09 -3.13 20.94
CA SER A 185 -18.18 -2.31 21.73
C SER A 185 -17.64 -3.15 22.88
N VAL A 186 -16.33 -3.31 22.93
CA VAL A 186 -15.67 -4.05 24.02
C VAL A 186 -15.01 -3.04 24.94
N GLY A 187 -15.50 -2.99 26.17
CA GLY A 187 -15.05 -2.02 27.17
C GLY A 187 -13.60 -2.21 27.59
N ARG A 188 -13.06 -1.18 28.23
CA ARG A 188 -11.69 -1.14 28.71
C ARG A 188 -11.39 -2.31 29.67
N PHE A 189 -10.22 -2.92 29.53
CA PHE A 189 -9.74 -4.07 30.31
C PHE A 189 -10.57 -5.36 30.14
N SER A 190 -11.58 -5.39 29.27
CA SER A 190 -12.37 -6.60 29.00
C SER A 190 -11.53 -7.68 28.33
N LYS A 191 -11.82 -8.93 28.63
CA LYS A 191 -11.05 -10.08 28.10
C LYS A 191 -11.97 -11.19 27.63
N ALA A 192 -11.87 -11.54 26.34
CA ALA A 192 -12.42 -12.78 25.79
C ALA A 192 -11.26 -13.66 25.34
N LYS A 193 -11.01 -14.76 26.06
CA LYS A 193 -9.76 -15.51 25.90
C LYS A 193 -9.72 -16.45 24.71
N HIS A 194 -10.83 -17.13 24.40
CA HIS A 194 -10.89 -18.08 23.30
C HIS A 194 -12.33 -18.50 22.95
N LEU A 195 -12.52 -18.97 21.71
CA LEU A 195 -13.74 -19.62 21.21
C LEU A 195 -15.04 -18.84 21.55
N THR A 196 -15.03 -17.54 21.36
CA THR A 196 -16.14 -16.65 21.75
C THR A 196 -16.63 -15.85 20.54
N TYR A 197 -17.93 -15.74 20.39
CA TYR A 197 -18.55 -14.79 19.47
C TYR A 197 -19.14 -13.62 20.27
N LEU A 198 -18.72 -12.41 19.91
CA LEU A 198 -19.23 -11.16 20.45
C LEU A 198 -19.91 -10.41 19.30
N GLY A 199 -21.22 -10.37 19.28
CA GLY A 199 -21.98 -9.75 18.19
C GLY A 199 -23.09 -8.88 18.71
N ASP A 200 -23.25 -7.69 18.09
CA ASP A 200 -24.32 -6.72 18.36
C ASP A 200 -24.49 -6.41 19.86
N ALA A 201 -23.39 -6.28 20.59
CA ALA A 201 -23.35 -6.10 22.04
C ALA A 201 -22.52 -4.84 22.43
N THR A 202 -22.81 -4.32 23.60
CA THR A 202 -22.10 -3.22 24.24
C THR A 202 -21.73 -3.58 25.68
#